data_912a36374a0056ad73e3638064dacb07
#
_entry.id   912a36374a0056ad73e3638064dacb07
#
_cell.length_a   1.000
_cell.length_b   1.000
_cell.length_c   1.000
_cell.angle_alpha   90.00
_cell.angle_beta   90.00
_cell.angle_gamma   90.00
#
_symmetry.space_group_name_H-M   'P 1'
#
loop_
_entity.id
_entity.type
_entity.pdbx_description
1 polymer ?
#
loop_
_entity_poly.entity_id
_entity_poly.type
_entity_poly.pdbx_seq_one_letter_code
_entity_poly.pdbx_strand_id
1 'polypeptide(L)'
;MELIHKYFNDLTIEQIKQFELLEDLYFKWNQKINVISRKDIDEIYLKHVLHSLAIAKFISFKDDTSIIDVGTGGGFPGIPLAIIFPKVKFHLVDSINKKILVVNEVSKSLKLKNVTTSHSRVENLNGKYDFVISRAVTKMREFKRLIKGKFNSESFNDLNNGIIYLKGGDLTIELLGIINKQISISKYFNEEFFET
;
A
#
# COMPACT_ATOMS: atom_id res chain seq x y z
N MET A 1 11.79 -14.02 -0.29
CA MET A 1 10.77 -14.63 -1.21
C MET A 1 9.97 -15.78 -0.58
N GLU A 2 10.59 -16.70 0.14
CA GLU A 2 9.89 -17.82 0.80
C GLU A 2 8.66 -17.37 1.60
N LEU A 3 8.78 -16.25 2.33
CA LEU A 3 7.71 -15.67 3.10
C LEU A 3 6.49 -15.29 2.25
N ILE A 4 6.69 -14.79 1.04
CA ILE A 4 5.60 -14.44 0.13
C ILE A 4 4.95 -15.70 -0.42
N HIS A 5 5.74 -16.69 -0.86
CA HIS A 5 5.23 -17.97 -1.34
C HIS A 5 4.41 -18.73 -0.28
N LYS A 6 4.77 -18.61 1.00
CA LYS A 6 4.02 -19.23 2.12
C LYS A 6 2.55 -18.81 2.12
N TYR A 7 2.24 -17.60 1.70
CA TYR A 7 0.89 -17.03 1.78
C TYR A 7 0.22 -16.76 0.43
N PHE A 8 0.99 -16.71 -0.66
CA PHE A 8 0.50 -16.42 -2.01
C PHE A 8 1.07 -17.47 -2.99
N ASN A 9 0.31 -18.56 -3.18
CA ASN A 9 0.75 -19.74 -3.95
C ASN A 9 0.47 -19.60 -5.45
N ASP A 10 -0.46 -18.72 -5.86
CA ASP A 10 -0.95 -18.62 -7.23
C ASP A 10 -0.31 -17.45 -8.00
N LEU A 11 0.93 -17.06 -7.61
CA LEU A 11 1.65 -15.99 -8.29
C LEU A 11 2.11 -16.44 -9.68
N THR A 12 1.92 -15.58 -10.66
CA THR A 12 2.50 -15.78 -12.00
C THR A 12 4.02 -15.67 -11.96
N ILE A 13 4.69 -16.23 -12.97
CA ILE A 13 6.16 -16.14 -13.13
C ILE A 13 6.63 -14.67 -13.13
N GLU A 14 5.84 -13.76 -13.73
CA GLU A 14 6.17 -12.33 -13.75
C GLU A 14 6.08 -11.72 -12.35
N GLN A 15 5.03 -12.00 -11.60
CA GLN A 15 4.87 -11.52 -10.22
C GLN A 15 5.98 -12.03 -9.30
N ILE A 16 6.37 -13.30 -9.44
CA ILE A 16 7.50 -13.87 -8.68
C ILE A 16 8.77 -13.07 -8.95
N LYS A 17 9.12 -12.86 -10.21
CA LYS A 17 10.30 -12.06 -10.60
C LYS A 17 10.21 -10.62 -10.08
N GLN A 18 9.04 -10.01 -10.11
CA GLN A 18 8.82 -8.66 -9.58
C GLN A 18 9.07 -8.61 -8.07
N PHE A 19 8.56 -9.59 -7.30
CA PHE A 19 8.83 -9.66 -5.87
C PHE A 19 10.30 -9.94 -5.55
N GLU A 20 10.96 -10.83 -6.30
CA GLU A 20 12.39 -11.12 -6.12
C GLU A 20 13.27 -9.89 -6.30
N LEU A 21 12.92 -9.00 -7.23
CA LEU A 21 13.68 -7.78 -7.50
C LEU A 21 13.50 -6.70 -6.42
N LEU A 22 12.47 -6.76 -5.59
CA LEU A 22 12.14 -5.67 -4.65
C LEU A 22 13.28 -5.40 -3.66
N GLU A 23 13.85 -6.43 -3.07
CA GLU A 23 14.89 -6.31 -2.05
C GLU A 23 16.11 -5.55 -2.58
N ASP A 24 16.64 -5.99 -3.71
CA ASP A 24 17.81 -5.36 -4.35
C ASP A 24 17.53 -3.91 -4.76
N LEU A 25 16.33 -3.67 -5.32
CA LEU A 25 15.94 -2.32 -5.73
C LEU A 25 15.85 -1.38 -4.52
N TYR A 26 15.18 -1.79 -3.45
CA TYR A 26 15.06 -0.95 -2.27
C TYR A 26 16.38 -0.82 -1.51
N PHE A 27 17.20 -1.86 -1.43
CA PHE A 27 18.53 -1.77 -0.84
C PHE A 27 19.39 -0.73 -1.56
N LYS A 28 19.43 -0.79 -2.91
CA LYS A 28 20.18 0.16 -3.74
C LYS A 28 19.65 1.60 -3.60
N TRP A 29 18.33 1.79 -3.59
CA TRP A 29 17.74 3.13 -3.50
C TRP A 29 17.84 3.70 -2.10
N ASN A 30 17.70 2.86 -1.06
CA ASN A 30 17.77 3.29 0.33
C ASN A 30 19.15 3.80 0.74
N GLN A 31 20.22 3.39 0.04
CA GLN A 31 21.56 3.96 0.19
C GLN A 31 21.62 5.44 -0.24
N LYS A 32 20.76 5.84 -1.18
CA LYS A 32 20.72 7.19 -1.74
C LYS A 32 19.64 8.06 -1.10
N ILE A 33 18.48 7.49 -0.89
CA ILE A 33 17.28 8.16 -0.38
C ILE A 33 16.64 7.22 0.63
N ASN A 34 16.65 7.61 1.91
CA ASN A 34 16.09 6.82 3.00
C ASN A 34 14.55 6.78 2.91
N VAL A 35 14.00 5.74 2.30
CA VAL A 35 12.55 5.49 2.17
C VAL A 35 12.06 4.37 3.08
N ILE A 36 12.98 3.53 3.57
CA ILE A 36 12.77 2.48 4.55
C ILE A 36 13.74 2.70 5.69
N SER A 37 13.31 2.52 6.95
CA SER A 37 14.20 2.57 8.10
C SER A 37 15.40 1.62 7.91
N ARG A 38 16.60 2.06 8.31
CA ARG A 38 17.81 1.22 8.25
C ARG A 38 17.70 -0.07 9.06
N LYS A 39 16.84 -0.08 10.07
CA LYS A 39 16.57 -1.26 10.92
C LYS A 39 15.61 -2.25 10.25
N ASP A 40 14.84 -1.81 9.25
CA ASP A 40 13.79 -2.61 8.66
C ASP A 40 14.11 -3.08 7.23
N ILE A 41 15.22 -2.57 6.64
CA ILE A 41 15.57 -2.89 5.25
C ILE A 41 15.89 -4.38 5.07
N ASP A 42 16.56 -5.00 6.04
CA ASP A 42 16.92 -6.42 6.03
C ASP A 42 15.69 -7.34 6.22
N GLU A 43 14.58 -6.76 6.69
CA GLU A 43 13.29 -7.43 6.88
C GLU A 43 12.20 -6.87 5.96
N ILE A 44 12.58 -6.35 4.80
CA ILE A 44 11.66 -5.69 3.86
C ILE A 44 10.46 -6.56 3.51
N TYR A 45 10.67 -7.88 3.31
CA TYR A 45 9.58 -8.79 2.98
C TYR A 45 8.57 -8.94 4.12
N LEU A 46 8.99 -8.95 5.36
CA LEU A 46 8.10 -9.06 6.51
C LEU A 46 7.41 -7.72 6.80
N LYS A 47 8.23 -6.70 7.07
CA LYS A 47 7.76 -5.42 7.62
C LYS A 47 7.11 -4.49 6.60
N HIS A 48 7.41 -4.68 5.32
CA HIS A 48 6.88 -3.80 4.27
C HIS A 48 6.07 -4.55 3.23
N VAL A 49 6.58 -5.60 2.61
CA VAL A 49 5.88 -6.31 1.54
C VAL A 49 4.69 -7.09 2.10
N LEU A 50 4.92 -8.04 3.00
CA LEU A 50 3.86 -8.88 3.56
C LEU A 50 2.83 -8.04 4.33
N HIS A 51 3.29 -7.05 5.11
CA HIS A 51 2.41 -6.09 5.78
C HIS A 51 1.47 -5.39 4.79
N SER A 52 1.98 -4.93 3.64
CA SER A 52 1.17 -4.33 2.58
C SER A 52 0.16 -5.31 1.99
N LEU A 53 0.57 -6.56 1.80
CA LEU A 53 -0.24 -7.64 1.24
C LEU A 53 -1.35 -8.14 2.17
N ALA A 54 -1.41 -7.69 3.44
CA ALA A 54 -2.56 -7.91 4.30
C ALA A 54 -3.85 -7.37 3.66
N ILE A 55 -3.76 -6.30 2.88
CA ILE A 55 -4.91 -5.76 2.13
C ILE A 55 -5.39 -6.78 1.08
N ALA A 56 -4.48 -7.47 0.38
CA ALA A 56 -4.84 -8.49 -0.61
C ALA A 56 -5.44 -9.76 0.02
N LYS A 57 -5.18 -10.03 1.30
CA LYS A 57 -5.88 -11.07 2.07
C LYS A 57 -7.27 -10.64 2.52
N PHE A 58 -7.47 -9.34 2.70
CA PHE A 58 -8.76 -8.77 3.13
C PHE A 58 -9.75 -8.59 1.98
N ILE A 59 -9.28 -8.17 0.80
CA ILE A 59 -10.11 -7.92 -0.38
C ILE A 59 -9.40 -8.36 -1.66
N SER A 60 -10.17 -8.98 -2.56
CA SER A 60 -9.76 -9.17 -3.96
C SER A 60 -10.41 -8.05 -4.79
N PHE A 61 -9.60 -7.10 -5.25
CA PHE A 61 -10.09 -6.02 -6.09
C PHE A 61 -10.47 -6.53 -7.48
N LYS A 62 -11.61 -6.08 -8.00
CA LYS A 62 -12.02 -6.34 -9.38
C LYS A 62 -11.15 -5.57 -10.37
N ASP A 63 -11.07 -6.08 -11.59
CA ASP A 63 -10.38 -5.41 -12.70
C ASP A 63 -10.89 -3.96 -12.84
N ASP A 64 -10.03 -3.05 -13.25
CA ASP A 64 -10.28 -1.61 -13.39
C ASP A 64 -10.57 -0.82 -12.10
N THR A 65 -10.57 -1.43 -10.93
CA THR A 65 -10.63 -0.69 -9.65
C THR A 65 -9.55 0.39 -9.62
N SER A 66 -9.94 1.59 -9.21
CA SER A 66 -9.04 2.74 -9.05
C SER A 66 -8.69 2.97 -7.59
N ILE A 67 -7.41 2.97 -7.26
CA ILE A 67 -6.91 3.08 -5.89
C ILE A 67 -5.89 4.21 -5.80
N ILE A 68 -6.03 5.07 -4.78
CA ILE A 68 -4.98 6.02 -4.43
C ILE A 68 -4.28 5.58 -3.14
N ASP A 69 -2.95 5.53 -3.17
CA ASP A 69 -2.10 5.33 -1.99
C ASP A 69 -1.59 6.68 -1.49
N VAL A 70 -2.13 7.12 -0.38
CA VAL A 70 -1.87 8.45 0.18
C VAL A 70 -0.74 8.39 1.20
N GLY A 71 0.31 9.17 0.94
CA GLY A 71 1.53 9.14 1.73
C GLY A 71 2.29 7.84 1.50
N THR A 72 2.42 7.45 0.23
CA THR A 72 2.97 6.14 -0.18
C THR A 72 4.40 5.90 0.32
N GLY A 73 5.13 6.94 0.68
CA GLY A 73 6.51 6.82 1.14
C GLY A 73 7.41 6.19 0.08
N GLY A 74 7.99 5.05 0.40
CA GLY A 74 8.76 4.24 -0.54
C GLY A 74 7.91 3.40 -1.50
N GLY A 75 6.60 3.60 -1.58
CA GLY A 75 5.71 2.80 -2.41
C GLY A 75 4.93 1.72 -1.65
N PHE A 76 4.78 1.88 -0.34
CA PHE A 76 4.06 0.92 0.52
C PHE A 76 2.80 1.54 1.13
N PRO A 77 1.62 0.90 0.92
CA PRO A 77 1.39 -0.46 0.41
C PRO A 77 1.25 -0.58 -1.12
N GLY A 78 1.29 0.51 -1.90
CA GLY A 78 0.90 0.54 -3.31
C GLY A 78 1.68 -0.40 -4.23
N ILE A 79 3.02 -0.44 -4.17
CA ILE A 79 3.85 -1.27 -5.06
C ILE A 79 3.57 -2.78 -4.89
N PRO A 80 3.58 -3.36 -3.67
CA PRO A 80 3.25 -4.77 -3.50
C PRO A 80 1.84 -5.12 -3.99
N LEU A 81 0.87 -4.23 -3.78
CA LEU A 81 -0.50 -4.42 -4.25
C LEU A 81 -0.61 -4.32 -5.78
N ALA A 82 0.15 -3.42 -6.40
CA ALA A 82 0.18 -3.29 -7.86
C ALA A 82 0.77 -4.53 -8.54
N ILE A 83 1.70 -5.24 -7.88
CA ILE A 83 2.21 -6.52 -8.35
C ILE A 83 1.10 -7.60 -8.30
N ILE A 84 0.38 -7.69 -7.17
CA ILE A 84 -0.68 -8.70 -6.98
C ILE A 84 -1.87 -8.45 -7.90
N PHE A 85 -2.24 -7.19 -8.14
CA PHE A 85 -3.41 -6.79 -8.90
C PHE A 85 -3.03 -6.04 -10.19
N PRO A 86 -2.50 -6.71 -11.23
CA PRO A 86 -1.94 -6.04 -12.41
C PRO A 86 -2.99 -5.31 -13.27
N LYS A 87 -4.29 -5.57 -13.07
CA LYS A 87 -5.40 -4.91 -13.77
C LYS A 87 -6.10 -3.83 -12.94
N VAL A 88 -5.65 -3.59 -11.71
CA VAL A 88 -6.11 -2.51 -10.83
C VAL A 88 -5.22 -1.28 -11.03
N LYS A 89 -5.81 -0.10 -11.08
CA LYS A 89 -5.11 1.18 -11.32
C LYS A 89 -4.68 1.79 -9.98
N PHE A 90 -3.37 1.94 -9.78
CA PHE A 90 -2.80 2.52 -8.56
C PHE A 90 -2.23 3.91 -8.84
N HIS A 91 -2.64 4.89 -8.04
CA HIS A 91 -2.07 6.23 -8.02
C HIS A 91 -1.33 6.45 -6.69
N LEU A 92 -0.01 6.45 -6.71
CA LEU A 92 0.84 6.57 -5.53
C LEU A 92 1.25 8.02 -5.31
N VAL A 93 0.92 8.58 -4.16
CA VAL A 93 1.07 10.01 -3.89
C VAL A 93 1.87 10.25 -2.61
N ASP A 94 2.84 11.14 -2.69
CA ASP A 94 3.57 11.64 -1.52
C ASP A 94 3.92 13.12 -1.71
N SER A 95 3.98 13.87 -0.61
CA SER A 95 4.38 15.27 -0.60
C SER A 95 5.89 15.48 -0.68
N ILE A 96 6.68 14.41 -0.66
CA ILE A 96 8.14 14.45 -0.67
C ILE A 96 8.66 13.94 -2.02
N ASN A 97 9.16 14.86 -2.87
CA ASN A 97 9.60 14.56 -4.23
C ASN A 97 10.63 13.41 -4.31
N LYS A 98 11.59 13.37 -3.38
CA LYS A 98 12.61 12.31 -3.35
C LYS A 98 12.03 10.92 -3.18
N LYS A 99 10.91 10.78 -2.44
CA LYS A 99 10.22 9.50 -2.28
C LYS A 99 9.53 9.09 -3.58
N ILE A 100 8.84 10.02 -4.23
CA ILE A 100 8.20 9.78 -5.53
C ILE A 100 9.23 9.39 -6.60
N LEU A 101 10.43 9.98 -6.58
CA LEU A 101 11.51 9.56 -7.45
C LEU A 101 11.83 8.06 -7.27
N VAL A 102 11.97 7.60 -6.04
CA VAL A 102 12.22 6.17 -5.75
C VAL A 102 11.07 5.30 -6.24
N VAL A 103 9.82 5.68 -5.95
CA VAL A 103 8.63 4.95 -6.40
C VAL A 103 8.58 4.82 -7.92
N ASN A 104 8.90 5.88 -8.65
CA ASN A 104 8.96 5.87 -10.11
C ASN A 104 10.01 4.89 -10.63
N GLU A 105 11.21 4.96 -10.07
CA GLU A 105 12.32 4.10 -10.51
C GLU A 105 12.08 2.62 -10.18
N VAL A 106 11.51 2.33 -9.01
CA VAL A 106 11.10 0.98 -8.63
C VAL A 106 9.99 0.49 -9.55
N SER A 107 8.93 1.27 -9.77
CA SER A 107 7.82 0.90 -10.67
C SER A 107 8.31 0.62 -12.09
N LYS A 108 9.22 1.45 -12.60
CA LYS A 108 9.84 1.29 -13.93
C LYS A 108 10.69 0.03 -14.01
N SER A 109 11.51 -0.23 -13.01
CA SER A 109 12.37 -1.42 -12.95
C SER A 109 11.55 -2.71 -12.89
N LEU A 110 10.42 -2.69 -12.18
CA LEU A 110 9.45 -3.79 -12.10
C LEU A 110 8.51 -3.86 -13.31
N LYS A 111 8.59 -2.92 -14.26
CA LYS A 111 7.73 -2.82 -15.44
C LYS A 111 6.23 -2.76 -15.10
N LEU A 112 5.86 -2.15 -13.98
CA LEU A 112 4.47 -1.98 -13.57
C LEU A 112 3.78 -0.97 -14.49
N LYS A 113 2.76 -1.43 -15.23
CA LYS A 113 1.99 -0.60 -16.16
C LYS A 113 0.76 0.04 -15.52
N ASN A 114 0.39 -0.42 -14.35
CA ASN A 114 -0.81 -0.04 -13.60
C ASN A 114 -0.53 0.95 -12.46
N VAL A 115 0.68 1.52 -12.41
CA VAL A 115 1.09 2.51 -11.41
C VAL A 115 1.28 3.87 -12.06
N THR A 116 0.65 4.88 -11.49
CA THR A 116 0.93 6.30 -11.73
C THR A 116 1.36 6.95 -10.43
N THR A 117 2.10 8.03 -10.48
CA THR A 117 2.60 8.71 -9.29
C THR A 117 2.37 10.21 -9.34
N SER A 118 2.26 10.85 -8.17
CA SER A 118 2.22 12.31 -8.07
C SER A 118 3.01 12.81 -6.86
N HIS A 119 3.91 13.75 -7.11
CA HIS A 119 4.50 14.57 -6.07
C HIS A 119 3.48 15.69 -5.71
N SER A 120 2.63 15.44 -4.74
CA SER A 120 1.59 16.36 -4.34
C SER A 120 1.06 16.03 -2.94
N ARG A 121 0.39 17.00 -2.31
CA ARG A 121 -0.55 16.72 -1.24
C ARG A 121 -1.85 16.21 -1.83
N VAL A 122 -2.48 15.22 -1.21
CA VAL A 122 -3.70 14.59 -1.73
C VAL A 122 -4.86 15.57 -1.88
N GLU A 123 -4.94 16.59 -1.02
CA GLU A 123 -5.97 17.63 -1.07
C GLU A 123 -5.96 18.39 -2.41
N ASN A 124 -4.78 18.56 -3.02
CA ASN A 124 -4.59 19.33 -4.26
C ASN A 124 -4.90 18.52 -5.52
N LEU A 125 -5.20 17.23 -5.40
CA LEU A 125 -5.54 16.38 -6.54
C LEU A 125 -7.05 16.46 -6.81
N ASN A 126 -7.43 16.42 -8.08
CA ASN A 126 -8.85 16.43 -8.50
C ASN A 126 -9.42 15.02 -8.78
N GLY A 127 -8.61 13.97 -8.66
CA GLY A 127 -9.03 12.59 -8.95
C GLY A 127 -10.02 12.05 -7.92
N LYS A 128 -10.84 11.08 -8.38
CA LYS A 128 -11.71 10.26 -7.54
C LYS A 128 -11.33 8.80 -7.71
N TYR A 129 -11.50 8.01 -6.66
CA TYR A 129 -11.03 6.64 -6.58
C TYR A 129 -12.09 5.75 -5.91
N ASP A 130 -12.02 4.46 -6.15
CA ASP A 130 -12.87 3.50 -5.46
C ASP A 130 -12.36 3.27 -4.03
N PHE A 131 -11.04 3.16 -3.88
CA PHE A 131 -10.45 3.02 -2.56
C PHE A 131 -9.32 4.03 -2.34
N VAL A 132 -9.22 4.47 -1.08
CA VAL A 132 -8.06 5.20 -0.56
C VAL A 132 -7.34 4.26 0.39
N ILE A 133 -6.11 3.90 0.04
CA ILE A 133 -5.25 3.11 0.91
C ILE A 133 -4.18 3.99 1.54
N SER A 134 -3.69 3.60 2.71
CA SER A 134 -2.58 4.31 3.37
C SER A 134 -1.95 3.45 4.48
N ARG A 135 -0.73 3.83 4.87
CA ARG A 135 -0.02 3.27 6.02
C ARG A 135 0.67 4.36 6.82
N ALA A 136 0.37 4.45 8.12
CA ALA A 136 1.09 5.28 9.11
C ALA A 136 1.27 6.78 8.76
N VAL A 137 0.29 7.43 8.10
CA VAL A 137 0.39 8.85 7.71
C VAL A 137 -0.02 9.78 8.84
N THR A 138 -1.28 9.66 9.33
CA THR A 138 -1.80 10.51 10.40
C THR A 138 -2.98 9.84 11.10
N LYS A 139 -3.56 10.51 12.10
CA LYS A 139 -4.77 10.05 12.79
C LYS A 139 -5.97 10.05 11.85
N MET A 140 -6.91 9.11 12.06
CA MET A 140 -8.05 8.86 11.16
C MET A 140 -8.91 10.11 10.91
N ARG A 141 -9.17 10.94 11.92
CA ARG A 141 -9.98 12.15 11.74
C ARG A 141 -9.33 13.17 10.81
N GLU A 142 -8.02 13.34 10.92
CA GLU A 142 -7.24 14.21 10.02
C GLU A 142 -7.18 13.58 8.63
N PHE A 143 -6.90 12.29 8.54
CA PHE A 143 -6.84 11.58 7.28
C PHE A 143 -8.15 11.73 6.49
N LYS A 144 -9.31 11.55 7.13
CA LYS A 144 -10.62 11.76 6.50
C LYS A 144 -10.82 13.18 5.95
N ARG A 145 -10.25 14.21 6.62
CA ARG A 145 -10.30 15.59 6.10
C ARG A 145 -9.47 15.74 4.83
N LEU A 146 -8.26 15.17 4.80
CA LEU A 146 -7.35 15.24 3.65
C LEU A 146 -7.94 14.61 2.38
N ILE A 147 -8.69 13.52 2.54
CA ILE A 147 -9.25 12.74 1.42
C ILE A 147 -10.72 13.06 1.13
N LYS A 148 -11.24 14.14 1.70
CA LYS A 148 -12.63 14.55 1.46
C LYS A 148 -12.89 14.76 -0.05
N GLY A 149 -13.95 14.14 -0.56
CA GLY A 149 -14.34 14.24 -1.97
C GLY A 149 -13.53 13.36 -2.94
N LYS A 150 -12.68 12.45 -2.43
CA LYS A 150 -11.83 11.58 -3.26
C LYS A 150 -12.48 10.26 -3.67
N PHE A 151 -13.75 10.03 -3.36
CA PHE A 151 -14.42 8.77 -3.68
C PHE A 151 -15.33 8.89 -4.91
N ASN A 152 -15.31 7.83 -5.74
CA ASN A 152 -16.32 7.60 -6.75
C ASN A 152 -17.68 7.39 -6.06
N SER A 153 -18.78 7.79 -6.74
CA SER A 153 -20.15 7.67 -6.21
C SER A 153 -20.66 6.25 -6.25
N GLU A 154 -20.23 5.49 -7.26
CA GLU A 154 -20.66 4.10 -7.49
C GLU A 154 -19.62 3.11 -6.98
N SER A 155 -20.07 2.03 -6.36
CA SER A 155 -19.24 0.93 -5.90
C SER A 155 -19.55 -0.32 -6.72
N PHE A 156 -18.52 -0.98 -7.25
CA PHE A 156 -18.69 -2.22 -8.02
C PHE A 156 -17.86 -3.39 -7.48
N ASN A 157 -16.99 -3.14 -6.51
CA ASN A 157 -16.30 -4.18 -5.76
C ASN A 157 -17.26 -4.84 -4.75
N ASP A 158 -16.82 -5.91 -4.12
CA ASP A 158 -17.61 -6.62 -3.07
C ASP A 158 -17.70 -5.81 -1.76
N LEU A 159 -16.84 -4.81 -1.63
CA LEU A 159 -16.93 -3.78 -0.58
C LEU A 159 -17.32 -2.44 -1.20
N ASN A 160 -18.05 -1.64 -0.44
CA ASN A 160 -18.30 -0.24 -0.81
C ASN A 160 -16.99 0.55 -0.85
N ASN A 161 -16.94 1.54 -1.74
CA ASN A 161 -15.83 2.48 -1.84
C ASN A 161 -15.49 3.08 -0.47
N GLY A 162 -14.21 3.14 -0.15
CA GLY A 162 -13.82 3.56 1.20
C GLY A 162 -12.33 3.57 1.47
N ILE A 163 -12.01 3.68 2.75
CA ILE A 163 -10.64 3.74 3.25
C ILE A 163 -10.22 2.35 3.71
N ILE A 164 -9.04 1.91 3.29
CA ILE A 164 -8.35 0.73 3.84
C ILE A 164 -7.01 1.22 4.40
N TYR A 165 -6.87 1.21 5.73
CA TYR A 165 -5.75 1.84 6.40
C TYR A 165 -4.99 0.84 7.28
N LEU A 166 -3.72 0.59 6.97
CA LEU A 166 -2.83 -0.21 7.80
C LEU A 166 -2.35 0.63 8.98
N LYS A 167 -2.77 0.25 10.17
CA LYS A 167 -2.44 0.93 11.44
C LYS A 167 -1.98 -0.10 12.48
N GLY A 168 -1.18 0.34 13.41
CA GLY A 168 -0.76 -0.45 14.58
C GLY A 168 -1.14 0.23 15.89
N GLY A 169 -1.01 -0.52 16.98
CA GLY A 169 -1.28 -0.06 18.33
C GLY A 169 -2.78 0.01 18.69
N ASP A 170 -3.06 0.55 19.87
CA ASP A 170 -4.45 0.72 20.34
C ASP A 170 -5.13 1.89 19.61
N LEU A 171 -6.16 1.57 18.85
CA LEU A 171 -6.93 2.52 18.06
C LEU A 171 -8.25 2.96 18.73
N THR A 172 -8.53 2.50 19.93
CA THR A 172 -9.80 2.72 20.64
C THR A 172 -10.19 4.20 20.70
N ILE A 173 -9.27 5.04 21.17
CA ILE A 173 -9.51 6.49 21.28
C ILE A 173 -9.54 7.14 19.90
N GLU A 174 -8.65 6.73 19.00
CA GLU A 174 -8.55 7.34 17.67
C GLU A 174 -9.81 7.12 16.84
N LEU A 175 -10.42 5.95 16.94
CA LEU A 175 -11.58 5.54 16.15
C LEU A 175 -12.94 5.82 16.83
N LEU A 176 -12.93 6.41 18.02
CA LEU A 176 -14.16 6.74 18.74
C LEU A 176 -15.09 7.63 17.89
N GLY A 177 -16.33 7.17 17.67
CA GLY A 177 -17.34 7.86 16.85
C GLY A 177 -17.09 7.78 15.34
N ILE A 178 -16.16 6.92 14.88
CA ILE A 178 -15.94 6.64 13.47
C ILE A 178 -16.47 5.25 13.16
N ILE A 179 -17.42 5.14 12.21
CA ILE A 179 -17.86 3.84 11.69
C ILE A 179 -16.67 3.16 11.03
N ASN A 180 -16.28 2.02 11.54
CA ASN A 180 -15.13 1.27 11.06
C ASN A 180 -15.30 -0.24 11.30
N LYS A 181 -14.46 -1.03 10.62
CA LYS A 181 -14.24 -2.44 10.86
C LYS A 181 -12.75 -2.66 11.07
N GLN A 182 -12.36 -3.19 12.21
CA GLN A 182 -10.99 -3.52 12.53
C GLN A 182 -10.75 -5.02 12.31
N ILE A 183 -9.62 -5.36 11.68
CA ILE A 183 -9.23 -6.74 11.43
C ILE A 183 -7.76 -6.86 11.78
N SER A 184 -7.43 -7.76 12.70
CA SER A 184 -6.05 -8.07 13.03
C SER A 184 -5.35 -8.75 11.83
N ILE A 185 -4.15 -8.30 11.51
CA ILE A 185 -3.32 -8.89 10.45
C ILE A 185 -2.87 -10.29 10.84
N SER A 186 -2.74 -10.59 12.13
CA SER A 186 -2.44 -11.93 12.65
C SER A 186 -3.48 -13.01 12.27
N LYS A 187 -4.66 -12.61 11.77
CA LYS A 187 -5.63 -13.55 11.17
C LYS A 187 -5.16 -14.11 9.81
N TYR A 188 -4.26 -13.41 9.15
CA TYR A 188 -3.79 -13.75 7.81
C TYR A 188 -2.37 -14.29 7.80
N PHE A 189 -1.53 -13.85 8.74
CA PHE A 189 -0.11 -14.16 8.80
C PHE A 189 0.28 -14.58 10.22
N ASN A 190 1.13 -15.61 10.34
CA ASN A 190 1.51 -16.23 11.61
C ASN A 190 2.83 -15.68 12.18
N GLU A 191 3.40 -14.64 11.56
CA GLU A 191 4.64 -14.04 12.02
C GLU A 191 4.38 -13.18 13.27
N GLU A 192 5.23 -13.33 14.29
CA GLU A 192 5.15 -12.61 15.57
C GLU A 192 5.02 -11.09 15.38
N PHE A 193 5.62 -10.55 14.32
CA PHE A 193 5.52 -9.14 13.94
C PHE A 193 4.06 -8.63 13.82
N PHE A 194 3.10 -9.50 13.54
CA PHE A 194 1.68 -9.15 13.36
C PHE A 194 0.82 -9.42 14.60
N GLU A 195 1.40 -9.85 15.70
CA GLU A 195 0.68 -10.12 16.96
C GLU A 195 0.47 -8.87 17.83
N THR A 196 1.05 -7.72 17.43
CA THR A 196 1.05 -6.45 18.19
C THR A 196 -0.01 -5.46 17.72
#